data_6b38fbfc0cf5246eb2c6fa79f4272f2d
#
_entry.id   6b38fbfc0cf5246eb2c6fa79f4272f2d
#
_cell.length_a   1.000
_cell.length_b   1.000
_cell.length_c   1.000
_cell.angle_alpha   90.00
_cell.angle_beta   90.00
_cell.angle_gamma   90.00
#
_symmetry.space_group_name_H-M   'P 1'
#
loop_
_entity.id
_entity.type
_entity.pdbx_description
1 polymer ?
#
loop_
_entity_poly.entity_id
_entity_poly.type
_entity_poly.pdbx_seq_one_letter_code
_entity_poly.pdbx_strand_id
1 'polypeptide(L)'
;MESSDVLTLISQINQQQTMDLALLGEFIDSVANRNIDINYVEQWLKAVHSNGISVDETTILTKGMMESGSIITWQDNTLVVDKHSTGGVGDKMSLMLAPALAACGVKVPMLAGRGLGHTGGTIDKLESIKGFNCSLNPQQMQDQVEEIGCCIAAQNAAIAPADGLLYAIRDVTSTIDSIPLITASIISKKAAEGLGSLVLDVKCGQGAFMQSFGDAEALAKSMVGAAQGLGIKTIAQITQMDYPIGRYVGNSLEILGSIAVLNGHGSSDTRELVVLQGAALLVLSGTASDEFAGQAMMNNVLDNGEALAKFKQMCLAQGVSQPDVELLITEPTKLLANSKQVTSIESTSQ
;
A
#
# COMPACT_ATOMS: atom_id res chain seq x y z
N MET A 1 17.14 -16.64 -20.30
CA MET A 1 16.37 -16.22 -21.47
C MET A 1 17.32 -15.73 -22.56
N GLU A 2 17.10 -16.10 -23.81
CA GLU A 2 17.92 -15.62 -24.93
C GLU A 2 17.53 -14.21 -25.38
N SER A 3 18.49 -13.48 -25.92
CA SER A 3 18.26 -12.10 -26.40
C SER A 3 17.19 -12.02 -27.50
N SER A 4 17.08 -13.05 -28.35
CA SER A 4 16.08 -13.15 -29.43
C SER A 4 14.65 -13.13 -28.90
N ASP A 5 14.42 -13.75 -27.74
CA ASP A 5 13.09 -13.89 -27.14
C ASP A 5 12.63 -12.55 -26.58
N VAL A 6 13.53 -11.81 -25.93
CA VAL A 6 13.21 -10.47 -25.42
C VAL A 6 12.92 -9.50 -26.57
N LEU A 7 13.72 -9.58 -27.64
CA LEU A 7 13.48 -8.76 -28.83
C LEU A 7 12.15 -9.09 -29.50
N THR A 8 11.70 -10.35 -29.43
CA THR A 8 10.36 -10.77 -29.90
C THR A 8 9.27 -10.07 -29.08
N LEU A 9 9.34 -10.10 -27.74
CA LEU A 9 8.40 -9.37 -26.88
C LEU A 9 8.37 -7.88 -27.17
N ILE A 10 9.55 -7.25 -27.29
CA ILE A 10 9.67 -5.81 -27.62
C ILE A 10 9.04 -5.51 -28.99
N SER A 11 9.26 -6.38 -29.99
CA SER A 11 8.67 -6.22 -31.33
C SER A 11 7.14 -6.31 -31.29
N GLN A 12 6.60 -7.27 -30.55
CA GLN A 12 5.15 -7.41 -30.38
C GLN A 12 4.53 -6.16 -29.73
N ILE A 13 5.14 -5.63 -28.66
CA ILE A 13 4.67 -4.39 -28.02
C ILE A 13 4.71 -3.22 -29.01
N ASN A 14 5.80 -3.03 -29.73
CA ASN A 14 5.96 -1.92 -30.66
C ASN A 14 5.01 -2.01 -31.87
N GLN A 15 4.57 -3.20 -32.23
CA GLN A 15 3.58 -3.46 -33.28
C GLN A 15 2.13 -3.49 -32.77
N GLN A 16 1.92 -3.21 -31.46
CA GLN A 16 0.63 -3.30 -30.77
C GLN A 16 -0.04 -4.68 -30.95
N GLN A 17 0.77 -5.73 -30.97
CA GLN A 17 0.34 -7.13 -30.98
C GLN A 17 0.35 -7.68 -29.56
N THR A 18 -0.49 -8.64 -29.29
CA THR A 18 -0.47 -9.36 -28.00
C THR A 18 0.86 -10.09 -27.85
N MET A 19 1.51 -9.91 -26.70
CA MET A 19 2.74 -10.63 -26.39
C MET A 19 2.48 -12.14 -26.24
N ASP A 20 3.49 -12.94 -26.54
CA ASP A 20 3.51 -14.34 -26.14
C ASP A 20 3.58 -14.42 -24.62
N LEU A 21 2.47 -14.86 -24.00
CA LEU A 21 2.33 -14.88 -22.53
C LEU A 21 3.28 -15.89 -21.86
N ALA A 22 3.67 -16.97 -22.57
CA ALA A 22 4.65 -17.91 -22.04
C ALA A 22 6.06 -17.27 -22.01
N LEU A 23 6.42 -16.60 -23.08
CA LEU A 23 7.67 -15.83 -23.18
C LEU A 23 7.72 -14.69 -22.15
N LEU A 24 6.59 -14.01 -21.89
CA LEU A 24 6.50 -12.99 -20.85
C LEU A 24 6.76 -13.59 -19.46
N GLY A 25 6.23 -14.77 -19.18
CA GLY A 25 6.52 -15.50 -17.94
C GLY A 25 8.02 -15.81 -17.78
N GLU A 26 8.64 -16.37 -18.82
CA GLU A 26 10.10 -16.65 -18.83
C GLU A 26 10.94 -15.39 -18.68
N PHE A 27 10.49 -14.27 -19.26
CA PHE A 27 11.14 -12.95 -19.08
C PHE A 27 11.16 -12.54 -17.62
N ILE A 28 10.01 -12.62 -16.93
CA ILE A 28 9.89 -12.24 -15.52
C ILE A 28 10.77 -13.14 -14.63
N ASP A 29 10.75 -14.45 -14.87
CA ASP A 29 11.60 -15.41 -14.16
C ASP A 29 13.10 -15.10 -14.37
N SER A 30 13.48 -14.73 -15.60
CA SER A 30 14.85 -14.35 -15.92
C SER A 30 15.27 -13.05 -15.24
N VAL A 31 14.35 -12.08 -15.11
CA VAL A 31 14.57 -10.85 -14.35
C VAL A 31 14.75 -11.18 -12.87
N ALA A 32 13.84 -11.96 -12.29
CA ALA A 32 13.88 -12.34 -10.87
C ALA A 32 15.21 -13.03 -10.50
N ASN A 33 15.69 -13.92 -11.37
CA ASN A 33 16.91 -14.70 -11.19
C ASN A 33 18.18 -13.95 -11.67
N ARG A 34 18.07 -12.73 -12.20
CA ARG A 34 19.16 -11.94 -12.78
C ARG A 34 19.90 -12.65 -13.94
N ASN A 35 19.18 -13.47 -14.66
CA ASN A 35 19.67 -14.27 -15.80
C ASN A 35 19.35 -13.60 -17.15
N ILE A 36 19.36 -12.28 -17.19
CA ILE A 36 19.06 -11.47 -18.37
C ILE A 36 19.94 -10.21 -18.37
N ASP A 37 20.36 -9.77 -19.55
CA ASP A 37 21.10 -8.51 -19.68
C ASP A 37 20.14 -7.33 -19.40
N ILE A 38 20.57 -6.46 -18.51
CA ILE A 38 19.82 -5.29 -18.06
C ILE A 38 19.42 -4.35 -19.22
N ASN A 39 20.24 -4.29 -20.27
CA ASN A 39 19.94 -3.47 -21.44
C ASN A 39 18.66 -3.92 -22.16
N TYR A 40 18.36 -5.23 -22.18
CA TYR A 40 17.11 -5.74 -22.75
C TYR A 40 15.91 -5.45 -21.84
N VAL A 41 16.10 -5.50 -20.53
CA VAL A 41 15.08 -5.11 -19.56
C VAL A 41 14.71 -3.63 -19.72
N GLU A 42 15.71 -2.76 -19.86
CA GLU A 42 15.48 -1.34 -20.14
C GLU A 42 14.70 -1.10 -21.43
N GLN A 43 15.06 -1.79 -22.51
CA GLN A 43 14.37 -1.67 -23.80
C GLN A 43 12.92 -2.15 -23.71
N TRP A 44 12.68 -3.26 -23.01
CA TRP A 44 11.33 -3.77 -22.77
C TRP A 44 10.49 -2.79 -21.95
N LEU A 45 11.03 -2.24 -20.85
CA LEU A 45 10.35 -1.23 -20.02
C LEU A 45 10.00 0.04 -20.81
N LYS A 46 10.91 0.50 -21.68
CA LYS A 46 10.65 1.65 -22.57
C LYS A 46 9.56 1.34 -23.60
N ALA A 47 9.53 0.13 -24.14
CA ALA A 47 8.48 -0.28 -25.07
C ALA A 47 7.11 -0.32 -24.38
N VAL A 48 7.02 -0.90 -23.18
CA VAL A 48 5.79 -0.90 -22.36
C VAL A 48 5.36 0.51 -21.98
N HIS A 49 6.29 1.37 -21.59
CA HIS A 49 5.99 2.76 -21.25
C HIS A 49 5.41 3.53 -22.43
N SER A 50 5.97 3.33 -23.62
CA SER A 50 5.57 4.10 -24.83
C SER A 50 4.26 3.60 -25.46
N ASN A 51 3.98 2.31 -25.41
CA ASN A 51 2.85 1.69 -26.12
C ASN A 51 1.76 1.12 -25.21
N GLY A 52 2.04 0.96 -23.92
CA GLY A 52 1.19 0.23 -22.98
C GLY A 52 1.22 -1.28 -23.24
N ILE A 53 0.51 -2.00 -22.43
CA ILE A 53 0.17 -3.43 -22.57
C ILE A 53 -1.25 -3.66 -22.11
N SER A 54 -1.86 -4.76 -22.54
CA SER A 54 -3.25 -5.12 -22.20
C SER A 54 -3.42 -5.46 -20.71
N VAL A 55 -4.68 -5.55 -20.26
CA VAL A 55 -5.02 -5.96 -18.88
C VAL A 55 -4.57 -7.41 -18.62
N ASP A 56 -4.71 -8.30 -19.60
CA ASP A 56 -4.27 -9.70 -19.47
C ASP A 56 -2.75 -9.80 -19.33
N GLU A 57 -2.00 -9.07 -20.16
CA GLU A 57 -0.54 -9.01 -20.08
C GLU A 57 -0.07 -8.37 -18.76
N THR A 58 -0.76 -7.33 -18.31
CA THR A 58 -0.51 -6.71 -16.98
C THR A 58 -0.77 -7.71 -15.87
N THR A 59 -1.81 -8.54 -15.96
CA THR A 59 -2.12 -9.57 -14.98
C THR A 59 -1.06 -10.67 -14.93
N ILE A 60 -0.58 -11.13 -16.10
CA ILE A 60 0.51 -12.12 -16.18
C ILE A 60 1.82 -11.54 -15.61
N LEU A 61 2.17 -10.31 -15.98
CA LEU A 61 3.32 -9.60 -15.41
C LEU A 61 3.20 -9.53 -13.88
N THR A 62 2.04 -9.11 -13.37
CA THR A 62 1.76 -9.01 -11.94
C THR A 62 1.91 -10.35 -11.24
N LYS A 63 1.36 -11.41 -11.82
CA LYS A 63 1.43 -12.77 -11.30
C LYS A 63 2.88 -13.26 -11.22
N GLY A 64 3.64 -13.14 -12.30
CA GLY A 64 5.04 -13.55 -12.31
C GLY A 64 5.89 -12.78 -11.30
N MET A 65 5.66 -11.45 -11.15
CA MET A 65 6.33 -10.65 -10.12
C MET A 65 5.97 -11.11 -8.71
N MET A 66 4.70 -11.44 -8.44
CA MET A 66 4.25 -12.02 -7.16
C MET A 66 4.93 -13.37 -6.88
N GLU A 67 4.91 -14.27 -7.86
CA GLU A 67 5.43 -15.63 -7.76
C GLU A 67 6.97 -15.68 -7.72
N SER A 68 7.66 -14.59 -8.07
CA SER A 68 9.12 -14.51 -8.00
C SER A 68 9.68 -14.56 -6.58
N GLY A 69 8.85 -14.39 -5.56
CA GLY A 69 9.23 -14.37 -4.15
C GLY A 69 8.33 -15.19 -3.24
N SER A 70 8.42 -14.90 -1.95
CA SER A 70 7.58 -15.52 -0.93
C SER A 70 6.16 -14.99 -0.98
N ILE A 71 5.19 -15.87 -0.90
CA ILE A 71 3.77 -15.55 -0.75
C ILE A 71 3.33 -15.99 0.64
N ILE A 72 2.67 -15.11 1.39
CA ILE A 72 2.08 -15.46 2.68
C ILE A 72 0.81 -16.28 2.40
N THR A 73 0.71 -17.47 3.02
CA THR A 73 -0.43 -18.37 2.86
C THR A 73 -1.21 -18.48 4.15
N TRP A 74 -2.52 -18.35 4.07
CA TRP A 74 -3.42 -18.44 5.21
C TRP A 74 -4.26 -19.70 5.12
N GLN A 75 -4.65 -20.27 6.25
CA GLN A 75 -5.56 -21.43 6.26
C GLN A 75 -6.91 -21.05 5.60
N ASP A 76 -7.40 -19.84 5.85
CA ASP A 76 -8.51 -19.21 5.19
C ASP A 76 -8.18 -17.72 5.01
N ASN A 77 -8.19 -17.25 3.76
CA ASN A 77 -7.89 -15.87 3.44
C ASN A 77 -9.14 -14.99 3.32
N THR A 78 -10.33 -15.52 3.56
CA THR A 78 -11.59 -14.77 3.42
C THR A 78 -11.58 -13.49 4.27
N LEU A 79 -11.00 -13.58 5.47
CA LEU A 79 -10.88 -12.45 6.41
C LEU A 79 -9.54 -11.71 6.31
N VAL A 80 -8.70 -12.03 5.32
CA VAL A 80 -7.41 -11.36 5.12
C VAL A 80 -7.61 -10.19 4.17
N VAL A 81 -7.43 -8.99 4.68
CA VAL A 81 -7.75 -7.76 3.95
C VAL A 81 -6.61 -6.76 4.02
N ASP A 82 -6.50 -5.92 3.02
CA ASP A 82 -5.59 -4.77 3.07
C ASP A 82 -6.09 -3.60 2.25
N LYS A 83 -5.44 -2.45 2.44
CA LYS A 83 -5.65 -1.22 1.68
C LYS A 83 -4.32 -0.74 1.11
N HIS A 84 -4.34 -0.31 -0.14
CA HIS A 84 -3.22 0.39 -0.74
C HIS A 84 -3.61 1.81 -1.16
N SER A 85 -2.75 2.79 -0.85
CA SER A 85 -2.89 4.17 -1.34
C SER A 85 -1.83 4.46 -2.39
N THR A 86 -2.20 5.22 -3.41
CA THR A 86 -1.24 5.72 -4.41
C THR A 86 -0.36 6.85 -3.86
N GLY A 87 -0.58 7.26 -2.61
CA GLY A 87 0.22 8.26 -1.92
C GLY A 87 -0.33 9.68 -2.04
N GLY A 88 -0.12 10.45 -0.99
CA GLY A 88 -0.58 11.83 -0.91
C GLY A 88 0.05 12.56 0.28
N VAL A 89 -0.35 13.81 0.48
CA VAL A 89 0.14 14.67 1.56
C VAL A 89 -0.73 14.46 2.81
N GLY A 90 -0.12 14.08 3.93
CA GLY A 90 -0.85 13.80 5.16
C GLY A 90 -1.61 12.47 5.14
N ASP A 91 -1.33 11.57 4.20
CA ASP A 91 -1.96 10.25 4.10
C ASP A 91 -1.43 9.31 5.18
N LYS A 92 -2.12 9.31 6.28
CA LYS A 92 -1.84 8.50 7.48
C LYS A 92 -2.87 7.38 7.71
N MET A 93 -3.75 7.12 6.73
CA MET A 93 -4.89 6.20 6.87
C MET A 93 -4.48 4.81 7.38
N SER A 94 -3.40 4.25 6.85
CA SER A 94 -2.89 2.92 7.20
C SER A 94 -2.65 2.74 8.70
N LEU A 95 -2.18 3.79 9.39
CA LEU A 95 -1.84 3.76 10.82
C LEU A 95 -3.06 3.52 11.72
N MET A 96 -4.22 3.95 11.27
CA MET A 96 -5.48 3.79 12.00
C MET A 96 -6.29 2.62 11.46
N LEU A 97 -6.25 2.42 10.14
CA LEU A 97 -7.08 1.43 9.46
C LEU A 97 -6.68 0.01 9.84
N ALA A 98 -5.38 -0.32 9.87
CA ALA A 98 -4.92 -1.66 10.20
C ALA A 98 -5.35 -2.10 11.62
N PRO A 99 -5.12 -1.34 12.70
CA PRO A 99 -5.57 -1.73 14.02
C PRO A 99 -7.09 -1.68 14.18
N ALA A 100 -7.81 -0.75 13.52
CA ALA A 100 -9.28 -0.69 13.59
C ALA A 100 -9.93 -1.90 12.90
N LEU A 101 -9.43 -2.32 11.75
CA LEU A 101 -9.88 -3.53 11.07
C LEU A 101 -9.59 -4.78 11.90
N ALA A 102 -8.41 -4.88 12.50
CA ALA A 102 -8.09 -5.98 13.41
C ALA A 102 -9.01 -6.02 14.64
N ALA A 103 -9.43 -4.88 15.15
CA ALA A 103 -10.45 -4.80 16.21
C ALA A 103 -11.83 -5.26 15.72
N CYS A 104 -12.14 -5.11 14.45
CA CYS A 104 -13.35 -5.68 13.83
C CYS A 104 -13.24 -7.17 13.50
N GLY A 105 -12.12 -7.84 13.79
CA GLY A 105 -11.95 -9.29 13.67
C GLY A 105 -11.40 -9.77 12.31
N VAL A 106 -10.94 -8.88 11.44
CA VAL A 106 -10.25 -9.25 10.19
C VAL A 106 -8.73 -9.20 10.36
N LYS A 107 -8.00 -9.84 9.45
CA LYS A 107 -6.54 -9.97 9.45
C LYS A 107 -5.92 -8.99 8.47
N VAL A 108 -4.92 -8.21 8.91
CA VAL A 108 -4.31 -7.14 8.10
C VAL A 108 -2.78 -7.30 8.05
N PRO A 109 -2.23 -8.07 7.08
CA PRO A 109 -0.79 -8.24 6.88
C PRO A 109 -0.21 -7.12 6.00
N MET A 110 -0.34 -5.88 6.41
CA MET A 110 -0.07 -4.72 5.57
C MET A 110 1.41 -4.55 5.23
N LEU A 111 1.75 -4.62 3.95
CA LEU A 111 3.01 -4.10 3.41
C LEU A 111 2.83 -2.64 2.98
N ALA A 112 3.71 -1.80 3.48
CA ALA A 112 3.68 -0.37 3.20
C ALA A 112 5.01 0.14 2.64
N GLY A 113 4.95 1.26 1.92
CA GLY A 113 6.11 1.91 1.31
C GLY A 113 6.69 3.04 2.15
N ARG A 114 7.89 3.46 1.73
CA ARG A 114 8.49 4.74 2.11
C ARG A 114 7.93 5.87 1.26
N GLY A 115 8.15 7.09 1.68
CA GLY A 115 7.79 8.27 0.91
C GLY A 115 8.48 8.33 -0.45
N LEU A 116 7.74 8.79 -1.45
CA LEU A 116 8.23 9.00 -2.80
C LEU A 116 7.90 10.43 -3.23
N GLY A 117 8.89 11.14 -3.78
CA GLY A 117 8.73 12.52 -4.20
C GLY A 117 8.32 13.43 -3.03
N HIS A 118 7.17 14.08 -3.16
CA HIS A 118 6.61 15.01 -2.16
C HIS A 118 5.73 14.32 -1.11
N THR A 119 5.49 13.02 -1.20
CA THR A 119 4.62 12.27 -0.30
C THR A 119 5.38 11.73 0.91
N GLY A 120 4.68 11.51 2.04
CA GLY A 120 5.22 10.84 3.22
C GLY A 120 4.84 9.36 3.23
N GLY A 121 5.83 8.47 3.45
CA GLY A 121 5.59 7.02 3.52
C GLY A 121 5.07 6.56 4.88
N THR A 122 4.25 5.53 4.89
CA THR A 122 3.74 4.91 6.13
C THR A 122 4.88 4.38 7.01
N ILE A 123 5.90 3.79 6.40
CA ILE A 123 7.08 3.27 7.11
C ILE A 123 7.85 4.40 7.79
N ASP A 124 8.09 5.52 7.08
CA ASP A 124 8.82 6.66 7.63
C ASP A 124 8.10 7.27 8.84
N LYS A 125 6.77 7.21 8.87
CA LYS A 125 5.96 7.65 10.01
C LYS A 125 6.13 6.71 11.20
N LEU A 126 6.00 5.40 11.00
CA LEU A 126 6.16 4.40 12.05
C LEU A 126 7.57 4.39 12.64
N GLU A 127 8.60 4.55 11.81
CA GLU A 127 10.00 4.66 12.26
C GLU A 127 10.28 5.93 13.09
N SER A 128 9.39 6.92 13.08
CA SER A 128 9.48 8.06 14.01
C SER A 128 9.11 7.69 15.44
N ILE A 129 8.49 6.52 15.66
CA ILE A 129 8.25 5.94 16.98
C ILE A 129 9.51 5.18 17.40
N LYS A 130 10.13 5.61 18.49
CA LYS A 130 11.37 5.00 18.99
C LYS A 130 11.20 3.50 19.24
N GLY A 131 12.02 2.69 18.56
CA GLY A 131 12.03 1.23 18.71
C GLY A 131 11.08 0.48 17.79
N PHE A 132 10.23 1.16 17.02
CA PHE A 132 9.31 0.50 16.09
C PHE A 132 10.08 -0.18 14.96
N ASN A 133 9.93 -1.49 14.83
CA ASN A 133 10.57 -2.31 13.79
C ASN A 133 9.59 -2.60 12.65
N CYS A 134 9.84 -1.99 11.49
CA CYS A 134 9.10 -2.27 10.26
C CYS A 134 9.68 -3.44 9.44
N SER A 135 10.86 -3.97 9.81
CA SER A 135 11.55 -5.01 9.04
C SER A 135 11.11 -6.39 9.50
N LEU A 136 9.93 -6.82 9.09
CA LEU A 136 9.40 -8.16 9.35
C LEU A 136 9.59 -9.04 8.10
N ASN A 137 10.00 -10.29 8.31
CA ASN A 137 9.96 -11.30 7.25
C ASN A 137 8.53 -11.88 7.11
N PRO A 138 8.21 -12.61 6.03
CA PRO A 138 6.86 -13.13 5.80
C PRO A 138 6.32 -13.99 6.94
N GLN A 139 7.16 -14.83 7.57
CA GLN A 139 6.75 -15.66 8.71
C GLN A 139 6.42 -14.82 9.94
N GLN A 140 7.25 -13.81 10.25
CA GLN A 140 6.99 -12.90 11.36
C GLN A 140 5.70 -12.08 11.15
N MET A 141 5.42 -11.67 9.90
CA MET A 141 4.15 -11.01 9.56
C MET A 141 2.97 -11.95 9.81
N GLN A 142 3.07 -13.20 9.34
CA GLN A 142 2.02 -14.21 9.51
C GLN A 142 1.76 -14.49 10.99
N ASP A 143 2.82 -14.77 11.77
CA ASP A 143 2.72 -15.07 13.21
C ASP A 143 2.07 -13.92 13.97
N GLN A 144 2.51 -12.67 13.73
CA GLN A 144 1.96 -11.49 14.39
C GLN A 144 0.48 -11.27 14.02
N VAL A 145 0.12 -11.42 12.74
CA VAL A 145 -1.27 -11.24 12.29
C VAL A 145 -2.18 -12.33 12.86
N GLU A 146 -1.70 -13.58 12.99
CA GLU A 146 -2.46 -14.64 13.67
C GLU A 146 -2.66 -14.34 15.17
N GLU A 147 -1.68 -13.71 15.83
CA GLU A 147 -1.73 -13.41 17.26
C GLU A 147 -2.59 -12.18 17.57
N ILE A 148 -2.35 -11.05 16.88
CA ILE A 148 -2.96 -9.76 17.24
C ILE A 148 -3.88 -9.16 16.16
N GLY A 149 -3.95 -9.77 15.00
CA GLY A 149 -4.82 -9.36 13.89
C GLY A 149 -4.19 -8.41 12.88
N CYS A 150 -3.08 -7.74 13.17
CA CYS A 150 -2.46 -6.82 12.21
C CYS A 150 -0.94 -6.68 12.37
N CYS A 151 -0.28 -6.32 11.28
CA CYS A 151 1.06 -5.75 11.26
C CYS A 151 1.17 -4.70 10.15
N ILE A 152 2.16 -3.81 10.25
CA ILE A 152 2.57 -2.93 9.15
C ILE A 152 4.06 -3.09 8.95
N ALA A 153 4.47 -3.68 7.85
CA ALA A 153 5.85 -3.99 7.54
C ALA A 153 6.33 -3.28 6.27
N ALA A 154 7.62 -3.00 6.23
CA ALA A 154 8.29 -2.52 5.04
C ALA A 154 8.42 -3.65 4.00
N GLN A 155 8.36 -3.30 2.73
CA GLN A 155 8.71 -4.23 1.67
C GLN A 155 10.13 -4.76 1.90
N ASN A 156 10.29 -6.07 1.73
CA ASN A 156 11.58 -6.74 1.86
C ASN A 156 11.92 -7.53 0.57
N ALA A 157 13.18 -7.94 0.45
CA ALA A 157 13.66 -8.63 -0.75
C ALA A 157 13.07 -10.04 -0.95
N ALA A 158 12.38 -10.60 0.04
CA ALA A 158 11.75 -11.92 -0.09
C ALA A 158 10.40 -11.84 -0.80
N ILE A 159 9.76 -10.65 -0.86
CA ILE A 159 8.44 -10.45 -1.45
C ILE A 159 8.60 -9.75 -2.80
N ALA A 160 8.11 -10.37 -3.87
CA ALA A 160 8.15 -9.86 -5.24
C ALA A 160 9.54 -9.29 -5.65
N PRO A 161 10.64 -10.05 -5.54
CA PRO A 161 11.99 -9.55 -5.83
C PRO A 161 12.17 -9.05 -7.29
N ALA A 162 11.42 -9.59 -8.24
CA ALA A 162 11.40 -9.10 -9.62
C ALA A 162 10.94 -7.64 -9.68
N ASP A 163 9.95 -7.23 -8.86
CA ASP A 163 9.52 -5.83 -8.77
C ASP A 163 10.66 -4.91 -8.31
N GLY A 164 11.41 -5.32 -7.31
CA GLY A 164 12.52 -4.52 -6.80
C GLY A 164 13.56 -4.19 -7.88
N LEU A 165 13.89 -5.16 -8.73
CA LEU A 165 14.81 -4.96 -9.85
C LEU A 165 14.19 -4.09 -10.95
N LEU A 166 12.97 -4.40 -11.38
CA LEU A 166 12.27 -3.62 -12.41
C LEU A 166 12.09 -2.17 -11.96
N TYR A 167 11.72 -1.93 -10.71
CA TYR A 167 11.54 -0.58 -10.15
C TYR A 167 12.85 0.22 -10.17
N ALA A 168 13.97 -0.40 -9.76
CA ALA A 168 15.27 0.26 -9.80
C ALA A 168 15.68 0.70 -11.22
N ILE A 169 15.35 -0.11 -12.24
CA ILE A 169 15.60 0.23 -13.66
C ILE A 169 14.64 1.34 -14.12
N ARG A 170 13.36 1.28 -13.73
CA ARG A 170 12.36 2.30 -14.08
C ARG A 170 12.73 3.68 -13.58
N ASP A 171 13.31 3.76 -12.38
CA ASP A 171 13.74 5.03 -11.77
C ASP A 171 14.81 5.72 -12.65
N VAL A 172 15.82 4.98 -13.13
CA VAL A 172 16.90 5.54 -13.96
C VAL A 172 16.53 5.70 -15.44
N THR A 173 15.48 5.02 -15.91
CA THR A 173 15.01 5.08 -17.32
C THR A 173 13.83 6.03 -17.54
N SER A 174 13.36 6.71 -16.47
CA SER A 174 12.20 7.61 -16.50
C SER A 174 10.92 6.94 -17.04
N THR A 175 10.66 5.68 -16.62
CA THR A 175 9.49 4.90 -17.00
C THR A 175 8.56 4.60 -15.79
N ILE A 176 8.64 5.43 -14.74
CA ILE A 176 7.90 5.23 -13.49
C ILE A 176 6.39 5.51 -13.60
N ASP A 177 5.96 6.34 -14.53
CA ASP A 177 4.58 6.83 -14.71
C ASP A 177 3.71 5.93 -15.61
N SER A 178 4.23 4.78 -16.08
CA SER A 178 3.47 3.80 -16.85
C SER A 178 2.40 3.10 -16.01
N ILE A 179 1.12 3.27 -16.35
CA ILE A 179 -0.02 2.65 -15.64
C ILE A 179 0.13 1.13 -15.48
N PRO A 180 0.42 0.33 -16.54
CA PRO A 180 0.62 -1.11 -16.38
C PRO A 180 1.75 -1.48 -15.43
N LEU A 181 2.86 -0.75 -15.49
CA LEU A 181 4.01 -1.01 -14.62
C LEU A 181 3.76 -0.57 -13.17
N ILE A 182 3.02 0.51 -12.94
CA ILE A 182 2.55 0.91 -11.61
C ILE A 182 1.63 -0.17 -11.05
N THR A 183 0.67 -0.62 -11.85
CA THR A 183 -0.28 -1.68 -11.51
C THR A 183 0.43 -2.95 -11.08
N ALA A 184 1.34 -3.46 -11.91
CA ALA A 184 2.06 -4.69 -11.64
C ALA A 184 2.92 -4.57 -10.37
N SER A 185 3.60 -3.44 -10.18
CA SER A 185 4.41 -3.17 -9.00
C SER A 185 3.59 -3.15 -7.70
N ILE A 186 2.42 -2.53 -7.69
CA ILE A 186 1.56 -2.44 -6.51
C ILE A 186 0.89 -3.79 -6.23
N ILE A 187 0.21 -4.34 -7.23
CA ILE A 187 -0.66 -5.50 -7.05
C ILE A 187 0.14 -6.78 -6.79
N SER A 188 1.34 -6.94 -7.36
CA SER A 188 2.19 -8.11 -7.06
C SER A 188 2.54 -8.23 -5.57
N LYS A 189 2.84 -7.11 -4.91
CA LYS A 189 3.12 -7.08 -3.47
C LYS A 189 1.86 -7.34 -2.65
N LYS A 190 0.74 -6.73 -3.03
CA LYS A 190 -0.55 -6.94 -2.36
C LYS A 190 -1.05 -8.37 -2.51
N ALA A 191 -0.87 -8.97 -3.67
CA ALA A 191 -1.21 -10.38 -3.89
C ALA A 191 -0.30 -11.33 -3.09
N ALA A 192 0.98 -10.99 -2.93
CA ALA A 192 1.91 -11.77 -2.13
C ALA A 192 1.60 -11.77 -0.61
N GLU A 193 0.78 -10.85 -0.12
CA GLU A 193 0.23 -10.87 1.24
C GLU A 193 -0.83 -11.98 1.44
N GLY A 194 -1.30 -12.62 0.37
CA GLY A 194 -2.30 -13.68 0.41
C GLY A 194 -3.73 -13.16 0.67
N LEU A 195 -4.06 -11.99 0.17
CA LEU A 195 -5.32 -11.28 0.45
C LEU A 195 -6.55 -11.98 -0.13
N GLY A 196 -7.65 -11.97 0.62
CA GLY A 196 -9.01 -12.22 0.11
C GLY A 196 -9.69 -10.96 -0.42
N SER A 197 -9.39 -9.79 0.18
CA SER A 197 -10.00 -8.52 -0.21
C SER A 197 -9.04 -7.35 -0.16
N LEU A 198 -9.19 -6.39 -1.09
CA LEU A 198 -8.33 -5.21 -1.22
C LEU A 198 -9.16 -3.94 -1.52
N VAL A 199 -8.88 -2.86 -0.82
CA VAL A 199 -9.33 -1.52 -1.18
C VAL A 199 -8.15 -0.72 -1.73
N LEU A 200 -8.33 -0.15 -2.91
CA LEU A 200 -7.36 0.74 -3.56
C LEU A 200 -7.81 2.20 -3.36
N ASP A 201 -7.02 2.97 -2.65
CA ASP A 201 -7.23 4.40 -2.44
C ASP A 201 -6.41 5.17 -3.47
N VAL A 202 -7.05 5.52 -4.59
CA VAL A 202 -6.43 6.24 -5.69
C VAL A 202 -6.58 7.73 -5.45
N LYS A 203 -5.50 8.37 -5.03
CA LYS A 203 -5.46 9.81 -4.78
C LYS A 203 -5.50 10.59 -6.09
N CYS A 204 -6.40 11.59 -6.17
CA CYS A 204 -6.57 12.47 -7.31
C CYS A 204 -6.54 13.93 -6.88
N GLY A 205 -5.74 14.76 -7.52
CA GLY A 205 -5.63 16.20 -7.25
C GLY A 205 -4.19 16.71 -7.23
N GLN A 206 -4.00 17.97 -6.88
CA GLN A 206 -2.70 18.66 -6.97
C GLN A 206 -1.63 18.08 -6.04
N GLY A 207 -2.03 17.48 -4.93
CA GLY A 207 -1.14 16.80 -3.97
C GLY A 207 -0.93 15.32 -4.26
N ALA A 208 -1.44 14.79 -5.36
CA ALA A 208 -1.31 13.39 -5.78
C ALA A 208 -0.43 13.24 -7.03
N PHE A 209 -0.03 11.99 -7.31
CA PHE A 209 0.62 11.65 -8.58
C PHE A 209 -0.38 11.73 -9.75
N MET A 210 -1.64 11.28 -9.54
CA MET A 210 -2.71 11.41 -10.52
C MET A 210 -3.39 12.78 -10.36
N GLN A 211 -3.11 13.70 -11.25
CA GLN A 211 -3.65 15.07 -11.16
C GLN A 211 -5.04 15.20 -11.81
N SER A 212 -5.35 14.36 -12.81
CA SER A 212 -6.67 14.34 -13.44
C SER A 212 -7.50 13.15 -13.00
N PHE A 213 -8.83 13.34 -12.97
CA PHE A 213 -9.75 12.23 -12.68
C PHE A 213 -9.65 11.11 -13.72
N GLY A 214 -9.42 11.44 -15.00
CA GLY A 214 -9.27 10.46 -16.07
C GLY A 214 -8.06 9.54 -15.85
N ASP A 215 -6.91 10.08 -15.44
CA ASP A 215 -5.71 9.28 -15.14
C ASP A 215 -5.93 8.43 -13.88
N ALA A 216 -6.55 9.00 -12.86
CA ALA A 216 -6.89 8.26 -11.63
C ALA A 216 -7.85 7.10 -11.92
N GLU A 217 -8.86 7.32 -12.76
CA GLU A 217 -9.81 6.29 -13.17
C GLU A 217 -9.13 5.19 -14.00
N ALA A 218 -8.25 5.56 -14.93
CA ALA A 218 -7.50 4.61 -15.74
C ALA A 218 -6.60 3.71 -14.86
N LEU A 219 -5.88 4.30 -13.91
CA LEU A 219 -5.06 3.56 -12.95
C LEU A 219 -5.92 2.66 -12.05
N ALA A 220 -7.04 3.16 -11.54
CA ALA A 220 -7.98 2.41 -10.72
C ALA A 220 -8.50 1.17 -11.46
N LYS A 221 -8.96 1.33 -12.71
CA LYS A 221 -9.43 0.22 -13.54
C LYS A 221 -8.35 -0.82 -13.81
N SER A 222 -7.13 -0.39 -14.11
CA SER A 222 -5.98 -1.27 -14.33
C SER A 222 -5.66 -2.09 -13.08
N MET A 223 -5.56 -1.45 -11.91
CA MET A 223 -5.24 -2.14 -10.65
C MET A 223 -6.36 -3.09 -10.21
N VAL A 224 -7.63 -2.67 -10.32
CA VAL A 224 -8.78 -3.53 -9.99
C VAL A 224 -8.79 -4.75 -10.91
N GLY A 225 -8.61 -4.56 -12.24
CA GLY A 225 -8.58 -5.65 -13.20
C GLY A 225 -7.49 -6.68 -12.90
N ALA A 226 -6.25 -6.22 -12.65
CA ALA A 226 -5.14 -7.09 -12.32
C ALA A 226 -5.36 -7.86 -11.00
N ALA A 227 -5.85 -7.19 -9.95
CA ALA A 227 -6.11 -7.83 -8.66
C ALA A 227 -7.25 -8.86 -8.73
N GLN A 228 -8.35 -8.53 -9.44
CA GLN A 228 -9.45 -9.48 -9.67
C GLN A 228 -9.00 -10.66 -10.54
N GLY A 229 -8.14 -10.43 -11.53
CA GLY A 229 -7.52 -11.50 -12.33
C GLY A 229 -6.69 -12.48 -11.49
N LEU A 230 -6.20 -12.06 -10.33
CA LEU A 230 -5.52 -12.90 -9.32
C LEU A 230 -6.47 -13.46 -8.25
N GLY A 231 -7.79 -13.26 -8.39
CA GLY A 231 -8.79 -13.79 -7.45
C GLY A 231 -9.02 -12.95 -6.20
N ILE A 232 -8.49 -11.73 -6.11
CA ILE A 232 -8.65 -10.84 -4.95
C ILE A 232 -9.91 -9.98 -5.17
N LYS A 233 -10.87 -10.02 -4.24
CA LYS A 233 -12.03 -9.13 -4.27
C LYS A 233 -11.56 -7.68 -4.08
N THR A 234 -11.65 -6.87 -5.12
CA THR A 234 -11.03 -5.54 -5.13
C THR A 234 -12.00 -4.47 -5.59
N ILE A 235 -12.00 -3.35 -4.87
CA ILE A 235 -12.61 -2.09 -5.31
C ILE A 235 -11.59 -0.96 -5.24
N ALA A 236 -11.81 0.09 -6.02
CA ALA A 236 -11.05 1.33 -5.94
C ALA A 236 -11.95 2.50 -5.52
N GLN A 237 -11.43 3.33 -4.64
CA GLN A 237 -12.00 4.60 -4.23
C GLN A 237 -11.09 5.72 -4.77
N ILE A 238 -11.60 6.59 -5.62
CA ILE A 238 -10.88 7.79 -6.06
C ILE A 238 -11.16 8.87 -5.03
N THR A 239 -10.10 9.31 -4.34
CA THR A 239 -10.22 10.25 -3.23
C THR A 239 -9.49 11.55 -3.53
N GLN A 240 -10.07 12.66 -3.09
CA GLN A 240 -9.52 13.99 -3.32
C GLN A 240 -8.17 14.18 -2.61
N MET A 241 -7.21 14.81 -3.31
CA MET A 241 -5.89 15.14 -2.78
C MET A 241 -5.46 16.56 -3.24
N ASP A 242 -6.39 17.51 -3.31
CA ASP A 242 -6.06 18.93 -3.54
C ASP A 242 -5.57 19.62 -2.27
N TYR A 243 -5.90 19.06 -1.12
CA TYR A 243 -5.51 19.53 0.21
C TYR A 243 -4.92 18.38 1.02
N PRO A 244 -4.00 18.68 1.95
CA PRO A 244 -3.49 17.67 2.89
C PRO A 244 -4.61 17.06 3.74
N ILE A 245 -4.52 15.76 4.04
CA ILE A 245 -5.50 15.06 4.88
C ILE A 245 -5.21 15.38 6.35
N GLY A 246 -6.22 15.92 7.03
CA GLY A 246 -6.14 16.28 8.44
C GLY A 246 -5.25 17.48 8.72
N ARG A 247 -5.02 17.73 10.02
CA ARG A 247 -4.30 18.93 10.49
C ARG A 247 -2.79 18.73 10.63
N TYR A 248 -2.31 17.50 10.57
CA TYR A 248 -0.92 17.12 10.81
C TYR A 248 -0.31 16.56 9.53
N VAL A 249 0.82 17.12 9.11
CA VAL A 249 1.63 16.68 7.96
C VAL A 249 3.08 16.60 8.41
N GLY A 250 3.71 15.45 8.15
CA GLY A 250 5.08 15.12 8.57
C GLY A 250 5.10 13.90 9.49
N ASN A 251 6.19 13.13 9.44
CA ASN A 251 6.24 11.76 10.00
C ASN A 251 5.72 11.67 11.45
N SER A 252 6.37 12.32 12.40
CA SER A 252 5.97 12.33 13.82
C SER A 252 4.61 13.00 14.04
N LEU A 253 4.32 14.07 13.29
CA LEU A 253 3.06 14.80 13.41
C LEU A 253 1.88 13.96 12.94
N GLU A 254 2.06 13.14 11.92
CA GLU A 254 1.01 12.25 11.43
C GLU A 254 0.74 11.10 12.41
N ILE A 255 1.74 10.66 13.19
CA ILE A 255 1.50 9.76 14.34
C ILE A 255 0.62 10.45 15.39
N LEU A 256 0.88 11.72 15.72
CA LEU A 256 0.00 12.48 16.63
C LEU A 256 -1.44 12.54 16.13
N GLY A 257 -1.62 12.87 14.85
CA GLY A 257 -2.95 12.90 14.23
C GLY A 257 -3.66 11.55 14.25
N SER A 258 -2.93 10.46 14.03
CA SER A 258 -3.46 9.10 14.06
C SER A 258 -3.89 8.68 15.47
N ILE A 259 -3.08 8.97 16.48
CA ILE A 259 -3.43 8.70 17.89
C ILE A 259 -4.67 9.50 18.29
N ALA A 260 -4.79 10.75 17.84
CA ALA A 260 -5.98 11.55 18.12
C ALA A 260 -7.26 10.92 17.56
N VAL A 261 -7.22 10.38 16.33
CA VAL A 261 -8.36 9.66 15.74
C VAL A 261 -8.66 8.37 16.48
N LEU A 262 -7.63 7.58 16.83
CA LEU A 262 -7.78 6.34 17.59
C LEU A 262 -8.32 6.56 19.02
N ASN A 263 -8.17 7.78 19.55
CA ASN A 263 -8.75 8.24 20.82
C ASN A 263 -10.13 8.93 20.65
N GLY A 264 -10.73 8.92 19.46
CA GLY A 264 -12.02 9.55 19.20
C GLY A 264 -12.00 11.08 19.00
N HIS A 265 -10.82 11.72 18.95
CA HIS A 265 -10.66 13.19 18.97
C HIS A 265 -9.96 13.78 17.73
N GLY A 266 -9.71 13.00 16.70
CA GLY A 266 -9.02 13.42 15.48
C GLY A 266 -9.84 14.32 14.57
N SER A 267 -9.23 14.78 13.46
CA SER A 267 -9.93 15.55 12.44
C SER A 267 -10.98 14.68 11.73
N SER A 268 -12.14 15.30 11.44
CA SER A 268 -13.31 14.60 10.89
C SER A 268 -13.04 13.99 9.51
N ASP A 269 -12.34 14.70 8.64
CA ASP A 269 -11.94 14.24 7.30
C ASP A 269 -11.09 12.96 7.35
N THR A 270 -10.12 12.93 8.26
CA THR A 270 -9.26 11.76 8.49
C THR A 270 -10.07 10.57 9.01
N ARG A 271 -10.93 10.79 10.01
CA ARG A 271 -11.80 9.76 10.57
C ARG A 271 -12.78 9.22 9.53
N GLU A 272 -13.43 10.10 8.80
CA GLU A 272 -14.39 9.73 7.76
C GLU A 272 -13.75 8.80 6.72
N LEU A 273 -12.57 9.15 6.22
CA LEU A 273 -11.86 8.35 5.24
C LEU A 273 -11.46 6.96 5.79
N VAL A 274 -11.01 6.88 7.04
CA VAL A 274 -10.74 5.59 7.71
C VAL A 274 -11.99 4.74 7.82
N VAL A 275 -13.11 5.34 8.21
CA VAL A 275 -14.39 4.64 8.34
C VAL A 275 -14.90 4.14 6.99
N LEU A 276 -14.84 4.96 5.94
CA LEU A 276 -15.28 4.57 4.58
C LEU A 276 -14.43 3.43 4.01
N GLN A 277 -13.11 3.51 4.13
CA GLN A 277 -12.20 2.48 3.64
C GLN A 277 -12.34 1.18 4.43
N GLY A 278 -12.46 1.28 5.75
CA GLY A 278 -12.66 0.13 6.62
C GLY A 278 -14.01 -0.57 6.37
N ALA A 279 -15.09 0.21 6.25
CA ALA A 279 -16.41 -0.33 5.93
C ALA A 279 -16.41 -1.12 4.61
N ALA A 280 -15.76 -0.58 3.59
CA ALA A 280 -15.64 -1.25 2.30
C ALA A 280 -14.91 -2.61 2.42
N LEU A 281 -13.82 -2.69 3.20
CA LEU A 281 -13.09 -3.94 3.45
C LEU A 281 -13.92 -4.93 4.27
N LEU A 282 -14.67 -4.46 5.26
CA LEU A 282 -15.57 -5.32 6.06
C LEU A 282 -16.70 -5.91 5.20
N VAL A 283 -17.23 -5.15 4.24
CA VAL A 283 -18.22 -5.66 3.28
C VAL A 283 -17.61 -6.67 2.31
N LEU A 284 -16.45 -6.37 1.74
CA LEU A 284 -15.78 -7.27 0.78
C LEU A 284 -15.38 -8.60 1.41
N SER A 285 -14.96 -8.60 2.67
CA SER A 285 -14.63 -9.81 3.45
C SER A 285 -15.87 -10.58 3.92
N GLY A 286 -17.07 -9.99 3.83
CA GLY A 286 -18.29 -10.56 4.36
C GLY A 286 -18.49 -10.41 5.87
N THR A 287 -17.62 -9.63 6.54
CA THR A 287 -17.72 -9.34 7.99
C THR A 287 -18.87 -8.39 8.27
N ALA A 288 -19.17 -7.46 7.36
CA ALA A 288 -20.35 -6.60 7.41
C ALA A 288 -21.32 -6.93 6.28
N SER A 289 -22.63 -6.82 6.55
CA SER A 289 -23.69 -7.11 5.57
C SER A 289 -23.77 -6.06 4.46
N ASP A 290 -23.45 -4.82 4.80
CA ASP A 290 -23.55 -3.67 3.92
C ASP A 290 -22.65 -2.52 4.45
N GLU A 291 -22.56 -1.45 3.68
CA GLU A 291 -21.71 -0.30 4.00
C GLU A 291 -22.11 0.39 5.31
N PHE A 292 -23.40 0.48 5.60
CA PHE A 292 -23.90 1.09 6.84
C PHE A 292 -23.46 0.30 8.07
N ALA A 293 -23.61 -1.04 8.03
CA ALA A 293 -23.13 -1.93 9.07
C ALA A 293 -21.60 -1.83 9.23
N GLY A 294 -20.85 -1.80 8.13
CA GLY A 294 -19.41 -1.64 8.14
C GLY A 294 -18.97 -0.32 8.77
N GLN A 295 -19.61 0.79 8.42
CA GLN A 295 -19.34 2.10 9.03
C GLN A 295 -19.67 2.11 10.53
N ALA A 296 -20.76 1.48 10.93
CA ALA A 296 -21.13 1.36 12.35
C ALA A 296 -20.07 0.56 13.14
N MET A 297 -19.57 -0.55 12.59
CA MET A 297 -18.50 -1.35 13.20
C MET A 297 -17.21 -0.52 13.34
N MET A 298 -16.77 0.15 12.28
CA MET A 298 -15.56 0.98 12.30
C MET A 298 -15.67 2.13 13.32
N ASN A 299 -16.80 2.82 13.36
CA ASN A 299 -17.04 3.88 14.32
C ASN A 299 -17.01 3.32 15.75
N ASN A 300 -17.66 2.18 16.00
CA ASN A 300 -17.69 1.57 17.32
C ASN A 300 -16.28 1.27 17.86
N VAL A 301 -15.40 0.64 17.07
CA VAL A 301 -14.04 0.28 17.54
C VAL A 301 -13.14 1.50 17.73
N LEU A 302 -13.40 2.59 17.01
CA LEU A 302 -12.70 3.88 17.21
C LEU A 302 -13.18 4.60 18.47
N ASP A 303 -14.48 4.49 18.82
CA ASP A 303 -15.09 5.21 19.94
C ASP A 303 -14.93 4.47 21.28
N ASN A 304 -14.90 3.12 21.26
CA ASN A 304 -14.78 2.31 22.48
C ASN A 304 -13.31 2.02 22.90
N GLY A 305 -12.32 2.45 22.08
CA GLY A 305 -10.90 2.30 22.35
C GLY A 305 -10.28 0.95 21.92
N GLU A 306 -11.02 0.05 21.30
CA GLU A 306 -10.50 -1.25 20.83
C GLU A 306 -9.48 -1.07 19.71
N ALA A 307 -9.69 -0.13 18.78
CA ALA A 307 -8.73 0.21 17.73
C ALA A 307 -7.42 0.73 18.32
N LEU A 308 -7.48 1.58 19.35
CA LEU A 308 -6.29 2.07 20.06
C LEU A 308 -5.57 0.94 20.79
N ALA A 309 -6.31 0.02 21.41
CA ALA A 309 -5.72 -1.15 22.07
C ALA A 309 -4.96 -2.03 21.06
N LYS A 310 -5.51 -2.26 19.87
CA LYS A 310 -4.81 -2.97 18.78
C LYS A 310 -3.57 -2.23 18.29
N PHE A 311 -3.61 -0.91 18.17
CA PHE A 311 -2.44 -0.10 17.84
C PHE A 311 -1.32 -0.25 18.87
N LYS A 312 -1.64 -0.24 20.17
CA LYS A 312 -0.69 -0.50 21.25
C LYS A 312 -0.07 -1.90 21.12
N GLN A 313 -0.89 -2.93 20.90
CA GLN A 313 -0.42 -4.31 20.69
C GLN A 313 0.53 -4.40 19.50
N MET A 314 0.21 -3.74 18.39
CA MET A 314 1.06 -3.68 17.20
C MET A 314 2.41 -2.99 17.52
N CYS A 315 2.40 -1.87 18.24
CA CYS A 315 3.65 -1.20 18.67
C CYS A 315 4.53 -2.11 19.52
N LEU A 316 3.94 -2.82 20.51
CA LEU A 316 4.66 -3.76 21.36
C LEU A 316 5.25 -4.93 20.56
N ALA A 317 4.43 -5.57 19.72
CA ALA A 317 4.85 -6.70 18.88
C ALA A 317 5.95 -6.32 17.90
N GLN A 318 5.97 -5.05 17.45
CA GLN A 318 6.99 -4.51 16.56
C GLN A 318 8.14 -3.77 17.28
N GLY A 319 8.34 -4.04 18.57
CA GLY A 319 9.59 -3.73 19.29
C GLY A 319 9.59 -2.45 20.13
N VAL A 320 8.50 -1.70 20.18
CA VAL A 320 8.40 -0.53 21.07
C VAL A 320 8.28 -1.02 22.51
N SER A 321 9.05 -0.42 23.43
CA SER A 321 9.00 -0.81 24.84
C SER A 321 7.66 -0.44 25.50
N GLN A 322 7.21 -1.22 26.48
CA GLN A 322 5.97 -0.93 27.21
C GLN A 322 5.91 0.50 27.77
N PRO A 323 6.96 1.06 28.41
CA PRO A 323 6.94 2.45 28.87
C PRO A 323 6.82 3.46 27.72
N ASP A 324 7.47 3.19 26.58
CA ASP A 324 7.41 4.08 25.43
C ASP A 324 6.03 4.02 24.77
N VAL A 325 5.36 2.86 24.73
CA VAL A 325 3.96 2.76 24.24
C VAL A 325 3.00 3.54 25.15
N GLU A 326 3.12 3.42 26.46
CA GLU A 326 2.30 4.20 27.39
C GLU A 326 2.53 5.71 27.22
N LEU A 327 3.79 6.13 27.10
CA LEU A 327 4.15 7.53 26.85
C LEU A 327 3.62 8.02 25.49
N LEU A 328 3.70 7.19 24.45
CA LEU A 328 3.20 7.52 23.12
C LEU A 328 1.71 7.84 23.13
N ILE A 329 0.93 7.16 23.96
CA ILE A 329 -0.52 7.36 24.03
C ILE A 329 -0.90 8.50 24.98
N THR A 330 -0.23 8.63 26.11
CA THR A 330 -0.60 9.62 27.13
C THR A 330 0.03 10.99 26.88
N GLU A 331 1.30 11.02 26.45
CA GLU A 331 2.08 12.24 26.24
C GLU A 331 2.96 12.11 24.99
N PRO A 332 2.36 11.94 23.80
CA PRO A 332 3.09 11.62 22.57
C PRO A 332 4.18 12.63 22.20
N THR A 333 4.00 13.90 22.55
CA THR A 333 4.99 14.95 22.30
C THR A 333 6.29 14.81 23.11
N LYS A 334 6.29 13.97 24.15
CA LYS A 334 7.52 13.64 24.89
C LYS A 334 8.35 12.55 24.23
N LEU A 335 7.70 11.66 23.50
CA LEU A 335 8.35 10.54 22.81
C LEU A 335 8.76 10.89 21.38
N LEU A 336 7.86 11.55 20.66
CA LEU A 336 8.06 11.90 19.25
C LEU A 336 9.00 13.09 19.10
N ALA A 337 9.80 13.08 18.03
CA ALA A 337 10.74 14.16 17.76
C ALA A 337 10.02 15.50 17.55
N ASN A 338 10.49 16.53 18.27
CA ASN A 338 10.00 17.89 18.14
C ASN A 338 10.90 18.72 17.23
N SER A 339 10.31 19.67 16.50
CA SER A 339 11.06 20.64 15.71
C SER A 339 11.91 21.55 16.62
N LYS A 340 13.16 21.85 16.19
CA LYS A 340 14.03 22.81 16.88
C LYS A 340 13.64 24.25 16.57
N GLN A 341 12.91 24.49 15.49
CA GLN A 341 12.44 25.81 15.07
C GLN A 341 10.95 25.72 14.72
N VAL A 342 10.20 26.71 15.19
CA VAL A 342 8.77 26.86 14.88
C VAL A 342 8.57 28.26 14.30
N THR A 343 7.94 28.33 13.14
CA THR A 343 7.52 29.58 12.49
C THR A 343 6.02 29.54 12.30
N SER A 344 5.33 30.54 12.81
CA SER A 344 3.89 30.72 12.55
C SER A 344 3.69 31.48 11.24
N ILE A 345 2.84 30.93 10.39
CA ILE A 345 2.39 31.57 9.15
C ILE A 345 0.88 31.82 9.29
N GLU A 346 0.49 33.09 9.24
CA GLU A 346 -0.93 33.46 9.28
C GLU A 346 -1.52 33.44 7.85
N SER A 347 -2.73 32.88 7.71
CA SER A 347 -3.46 32.98 6.45
C SER A 347 -3.85 34.44 6.20
N THR A 348 -3.58 34.96 5.01
CA THR A 348 -3.97 36.30 4.57
C THR A 348 -5.35 36.32 3.90
N SER A 349 -5.98 35.17 3.72
CA SER A 349 -7.35 35.00 3.18
C SER A 349 -8.19 34.19 4.16
N GLN A 350 -9.44 34.66 4.37
CA GLN A 350 -10.47 33.87 5.05
C GLN A 350 -11.12 32.88 4.09
#